data_59677d05682c4d341306f5ad6d9dcb73
#
_entry.id   59677d05682c4d341306f5ad6d9dcb73
#
_cell.length_a   1.000
_cell.length_b   1.000
_cell.length_c   1.000
_cell.angle_alpha   90.00
_cell.angle_beta   90.00
_cell.angle_gamma   90.00
#
_symmetry.space_group_name_H-M   'P 1'
#
loop_
_entity.id
_entity.type
_entity.pdbx_description
1 polymer ?
#
loop_
_entity_poly.entity_id
_entity_poly.type
_entity_poly.pdbx_seq_one_letter_code
_entity_poly.pdbx_strand_id
1 'polypeptide(L)'
;MGLTAEQLKASIDALGKVEPAFKSALERIGYPEPRIRDPGYKTLLAAIVGQQVSIKAAASILARVESATGGTGDPANIARTSDEELRAAGLSRQKIAYVKSLAEDVLSGRLDFEALPRDDEEAIAVMTHVKGIGRWSAEVYLLFAEGRPDIFPAGDLAVQVEIGRILDLPDRPTERRVRELAEPWRPHRGAAAIFAWHHRHVVPV
;
A
#
# COMPACT_ATOMS: atom_id res chain seq x y z
N MET A 1 6.91 7.16 8.22
CA MET A 1 5.59 7.80 8.50
C MET A 1 5.06 8.35 7.18
N GLY A 2 3.81 8.03 6.80
CA GLY A 2 3.21 8.40 5.51
C GLY A 2 3.27 9.90 5.19
N LEU A 3 2.86 10.30 3.98
CA LEU A 3 2.85 11.71 3.57
C LEU A 3 1.89 12.52 4.46
N THR A 4 2.39 13.57 5.09
CA THR A 4 1.54 14.50 5.87
C THR A 4 0.60 15.28 4.95
N ALA A 5 -0.43 15.93 5.51
CA ALA A 5 -1.36 16.77 4.74
C ALA A 5 -0.62 17.87 3.98
N GLU A 6 0.37 18.50 4.61
CA GLU A 6 1.17 19.57 3.99
C GLU A 6 2.03 19.03 2.84
N GLN A 7 2.72 17.89 3.05
CA GLN A 7 3.53 17.24 2.02
C GLN A 7 2.67 16.79 0.83
N LEU A 8 1.52 16.20 1.11
CA LEU A 8 0.58 15.74 0.09
C LEU A 8 0.04 16.92 -0.72
N LYS A 9 -0.38 17.99 -0.05
CA LYS A 9 -0.83 19.22 -0.70
C LYS A 9 0.25 19.82 -1.60
N ALA A 10 1.47 20.00 -1.07
CA ALA A 10 2.58 20.55 -1.85
C ALA A 10 2.92 19.70 -3.08
N SER A 11 2.85 18.36 -2.94
CA SER A 11 3.08 17.44 -4.04
C SER A 11 1.99 17.51 -5.12
N ILE A 12 0.71 17.64 -4.73
CA ILE A 12 -0.39 17.78 -5.68
C ILE A 12 -0.32 19.14 -6.39
N ASP A 13 0.04 20.22 -5.69
CA ASP A 13 0.26 21.53 -6.30
C ASP A 13 1.41 21.50 -7.32
N ALA A 14 2.48 20.73 -7.02
CA ALA A 14 3.58 20.52 -7.96
C ALA A 14 3.13 19.70 -9.19
N LEU A 15 2.36 18.65 -9.01
CA LEU A 15 1.76 17.87 -10.10
C LEU A 15 0.91 18.75 -11.03
N GLY A 16 0.07 19.64 -10.49
CA GLY A 16 -0.75 20.53 -11.28
C GLY A 16 0.02 21.55 -12.13
N LYS A 17 1.30 21.79 -11.80
CA LYS A 17 2.21 22.64 -12.63
C LYS A 17 2.82 21.84 -13.80
N VAL A 18 3.05 20.55 -13.60
CA VAL A 18 3.64 19.67 -14.62
C VAL A 18 2.58 19.12 -15.56
N GLU A 19 1.41 18.80 -15.00
CA GLU A 19 0.28 18.22 -15.73
C GLU A 19 -1.01 19.00 -15.41
N PRO A 20 -1.45 19.86 -16.30
CA PRO A 20 -2.63 20.73 -16.10
C PRO A 20 -3.93 19.96 -15.78
N ALA A 21 -4.03 18.71 -16.21
CA ALA A 21 -5.18 17.86 -15.94
C ALA A 21 -5.36 17.60 -14.43
N PHE A 22 -4.27 17.46 -13.66
CA PHE A 22 -4.35 17.37 -12.20
C PHE A 22 -4.87 18.66 -11.57
N LYS A 23 -4.47 19.83 -12.07
CA LYS A 23 -4.97 21.11 -11.59
C LYS A 23 -6.48 21.24 -11.81
N SER A 24 -6.94 20.92 -13.03
CA SER A 24 -8.36 20.97 -13.37
C SER A 24 -9.19 19.96 -12.54
N ALA A 25 -8.64 18.78 -12.28
CA ALA A 25 -9.30 17.80 -11.41
C ALA A 25 -9.32 18.29 -9.95
N LEU A 26 -8.22 18.85 -9.43
CA LEU A 26 -8.13 19.40 -8.07
C LEU A 26 -9.16 20.49 -7.81
N GLU A 27 -9.38 21.39 -8.76
CA GLU A 27 -10.41 22.46 -8.65
C GLU A 27 -11.83 21.89 -8.51
N ARG A 28 -12.08 20.71 -9.03
CA ARG A 28 -13.39 20.02 -8.97
C ARG A 28 -13.60 19.20 -7.69
N ILE A 29 -12.57 18.51 -7.21
CA ILE A 29 -12.74 17.50 -6.15
C ILE A 29 -12.03 17.85 -4.84
N GLY A 30 -11.16 18.87 -4.83
CA GLY A 30 -10.36 19.26 -3.66
C GLY A 30 -9.20 18.28 -3.36
N TYR A 31 -8.51 18.56 -2.26
CA TYR A 31 -7.38 17.75 -1.81
C TYR A 31 -7.82 16.47 -1.11
N PRO A 32 -7.11 15.36 -1.33
CA PRO A 32 -7.33 14.14 -0.56
C PRO A 32 -6.87 14.30 0.88
N GLU A 33 -7.56 13.60 1.79
CA GLU A 33 -7.08 13.43 3.15
C GLU A 33 -5.83 12.53 3.19
N PRO A 34 -4.85 12.81 4.06
CA PRO A 34 -3.69 11.98 4.21
C PRO A 34 -4.07 10.60 4.77
N ARG A 35 -3.44 9.56 4.24
CA ARG A 35 -3.57 8.19 4.75
C ARG A 35 -2.24 7.77 5.32
N ILE A 36 -2.08 7.85 6.63
CA ILE A 36 -0.85 7.50 7.33
C ILE A 36 -1.07 6.16 8.05
N ARG A 37 -0.09 5.27 7.93
CA ARG A 37 -0.03 4.00 8.67
C ARG A 37 1.27 3.96 9.46
N ASP A 38 1.25 3.29 10.59
CA ASP A 38 2.47 3.03 11.34
C ASP A 38 3.37 2.06 10.55
N PRO A 39 4.68 2.33 10.45
CA PRO A 39 5.60 1.39 9.83
C PRO A 39 5.78 0.13 10.69
N GLY A 40 6.27 -0.94 10.07
CA GLY A 40 6.68 -2.14 10.75
C GLY A 40 5.78 -3.36 10.54
N TYR A 41 6.12 -4.41 11.27
CA TYR A 41 5.58 -5.75 11.16
C TYR A 41 4.04 -5.81 11.24
N LYS A 42 3.45 -5.14 12.24
CA LYS A 42 2.00 -5.19 12.49
C LYS A 42 1.18 -4.70 11.29
N THR A 43 1.64 -3.66 10.62
CA THR A 43 0.96 -3.10 9.44
C THR A 43 1.02 -4.05 8.25
N LEU A 44 2.17 -4.70 8.02
CA LEU A 44 2.29 -5.67 6.93
C LEU A 44 1.52 -6.96 7.22
N LEU A 45 1.52 -7.42 8.47
CA LEU A 45 0.67 -8.53 8.93
C LEU A 45 -0.82 -8.25 8.68
N ALA A 46 -1.29 -7.06 9.07
CA ALA A 46 -2.67 -6.64 8.84
C ALA A 46 -3.02 -6.58 7.35
N ALA A 47 -2.09 -6.16 6.51
CA ALA A 47 -2.26 -6.17 5.06
C ALA A 47 -2.44 -7.59 4.50
N ILE A 48 -1.66 -8.58 4.95
CA ILE A 48 -1.82 -9.99 4.57
C ILE A 48 -3.18 -10.53 5.02
N VAL A 49 -3.55 -10.28 6.29
CA VAL A 49 -4.85 -10.72 6.83
C VAL A 49 -6.01 -10.12 6.04
N GLY A 50 -5.88 -8.87 5.58
CA GLY A 50 -6.90 -8.14 4.84
C GLY A 50 -7.02 -8.51 3.35
N GLN A 51 -6.11 -9.31 2.78
CA GLN A 51 -6.18 -9.68 1.36
C GLN A 51 -7.51 -10.38 1.03
N GLN A 52 -8.17 -9.94 -0.06
CA GLN A 52 -9.38 -10.57 -0.62
C GLN A 52 -10.56 -10.71 0.36
N VAL A 53 -10.64 -9.87 1.38
CA VAL A 53 -11.79 -9.81 2.29
C VAL A 53 -12.22 -8.36 2.51
N SER A 54 -13.46 -8.15 2.96
CA SER A 54 -13.94 -6.80 3.31
C SER A 54 -13.17 -6.24 4.53
N ILE A 55 -13.13 -4.92 4.65
CA ILE A 55 -12.50 -4.22 5.78
C ILE A 55 -13.04 -4.73 7.12
N LYS A 56 -14.37 -4.93 7.23
CA LYS A 56 -15.02 -5.44 8.45
C LYS A 56 -14.58 -6.89 8.75
N ALA A 57 -14.50 -7.74 7.73
CA ALA A 57 -14.03 -9.12 7.91
C ALA A 57 -12.55 -9.15 8.30
N ALA A 58 -11.69 -8.34 7.65
CA ALA A 58 -10.28 -8.22 7.99
C ALA A 58 -10.06 -7.81 9.45
N ALA A 59 -10.78 -6.79 9.93
CA ALA A 59 -10.70 -6.35 11.33
C ALA A 59 -11.12 -7.46 12.31
N SER A 60 -12.21 -8.18 11.99
CA SER A 60 -12.69 -9.29 12.83
C SER A 60 -11.71 -10.48 12.87
N ILE A 61 -11.09 -10.82 11.72
CA ILE A 61 -10.07 -11.87 11.66
C ILE A 61 -8.83 -11.44 12.45
N LEU A 62 -8.36 -10.22 12.25
CA LEU A 62 -7.17 -9.69 12.93
C LEU A 62 -7.34 -9.71 14.46
N ALA A 63 -8.50 -9.31 14.98
CA ALA A 63 -8.81 -9.38 16.41
C ALA A 63 -8.77 -10.80 16.96
N ARG A 64 -9.28 -11.80 16.21
CA ARG A 64 -9.19 -13.21 16.61
C ARG A 64 -7.76 -13.75 16.56
N VAL A 65 -6.98 -13.35 15.54
CA VAL A 65 -5.56 -13.70 15.47
C VAL A 65 -4.81 -13.09 16.65
N GLU A 66 -5.06 -11.83 16.99
CA GLU A 66 -4.44 -11.16 18.15
C GLU A 66 -4.75 -11.90 19.47
N SER A 67 -6.01 -12.31 19.65
CA SER A 67 -6.42 -13.12 20.83
C SER A 67 -5.76 -14.50 20.87
N ALA A 68 -5.69 -15.19 19.72
CA ALA A 68 -5.14 -16.54 19.64
C ALA A 68 -3.61 -16.57 19.84
N THR A 69 -2.90 -15.51 19.42
CA THR A 69 -1.43 -15.45 19.47
C THR A 69 -0.90 -14.76 20.73
N GLY A 70 -1.76 -14.12 21.51
CA GLY A 70 -1.36 -13.28 22.66
C GLY A 70 -0.80 -11.92 22.24
N GLY A 71 -1.10 -11.47 21.02
CA GLY A 71 -0.70 -10.18 20.46
C GLY A 71 -0.04 -10.28 19.10
N THR A 72 -0.33 -9.32 18.24
CA THR A 72 0.19 -9.26 16.84
C THR A 72 1.39 -8.32 16.66
N GLY A 73 1.90 -7.73 17.75
CA GLY A 73 3.05 -6.81 17.70
C GLY A 73 4.40 -7.51 17.63
N ASP A 74 4.51 -8.74 18.15
CA ASP A 74 5.73 -9.53 18.17
C ASP A 74 5.62 -10.67 17.16
N PRO A 75 6.49 -10.76 16.13
CA PRO A 75 6.49 -11.84 15.16
C PRO A 75 6.68 -13.24 15.79
N ALA A 76 7.35 -13.35 16.94
CA ALA A 76 7.50 -14.61 17.64
C ALA A 76 6.15 -15.22 18.07
N ASN A 77 5.14 -14.38 18.33
CA ASN A 77 3.80 -14.83 18.67
C ASN A 77 3.14 -15.60 17.52
N ILE A 78 3.23 -15.10 16.31
CA ILE A 78 2.75 -15.78 15.11
C ILE A 78 3.56 -17.04 14.83
N ALA A 79 4.89 -16.99 14.95
CA ALA A 79 5.78 -18.13 14.65
C ALA A 79 5.48 -19.33 15.55
N ARG A 80 5.20 -19.13 16.85
CA ARG A 80 4.94 -20.22 17.81
C ARG A 80 3.51 -20.75 17.83
N THR A 81 2.54 -19.96 17.27
CA THR A 81 1.12 -20.39 17.23
C THR A 81 0.93 -21.47 16.19
N SER A 82 0.18 -22.53 16.51
CA SER A 82 -0.10 -23.63 15.61
C SER A 82 -0.94 -23.22 14.39
N ASP A 83 -0.84 -23.99 13.31
CA ASP A 83 -1.65 -23.74 12.11
C ASP A 83 -3.15 -23.95 12.40
N GLU A 84 -3.48 -24.85 13.32
CA GLU A 84 -4.85 -25.13 13.77
C GLU A 84 -5.45 -23.92 14.49
N GLU A 85 -4.70 -23.28 15.38
CA GLU A 85 -5.14 -22.08 16.11
C GLU A 85 -5.32 -20.90 15.15
N LEU A 86 -4.37 -20.68 14.24
CA LEU A 86 -4.47 -19.62 13.23
C LEU A 86 -5.65 -19.85 12.26
N ARG A 87 -5.95 -21.12 11.94
CA ARG A 87 -7.12 -21.50 11.15
C ARG A 87 -8.43 -21.24 11.91
N ALA A 88 -8.48 -21.59 13.18
CA ALA A 88 -9.64 -21.32 14.05
C ALA A 88 -9.89 -19.81 14.19
N ALA A 89 -8.82 -18.98 14.17
CA ALA A 89 -8.91 -17.52 14.12
C ALA A 89 -9.46 -16.99 12.79
N GLY A 90 -9.57 -17.83 11.74
CA GLY A 90 -10.19 -17.49 10.45
C GLY A 90 -9.21 -17.24 9.31
N LEU A 91 -7.93 -17.60 9.46
CA LEU A 91 -6.99 -17.53 8.36
C LEU A 91 -7.14 -18.73 7.42
N SER A 92 -7.08 -18.47 6.11
CA SER A 92 -6.97 -19.53 5.12
C SER A 92 -5.58 -20.20 5.22
N ARG A 93 -5.46 -21.43 4.72
CA ARG A 93 -4.17 -22.16 4.65
C ARG A 93 -3.07 -21.32 4.00
N GLN A 94 -3.42 -20.59 2.94
CA GLN A 94 -2.49 -19.72 2.23
C GLN A 94 -2.04 -18.54 3.10
N LYS A 95 -2.98 -17.86 3.79
CA LYS A 95 -2.65 -16.75 4.69
C LYS A 95 -1.82 -17.20 5.90
N ILE A 96 -2.06 -18.41 6.44
CA ILE A 96 -1.21 -18.98 7.50
C ILE A 96 0.24 -19.09 7.01
N ALA A 97 0.46 -19.65 5.83
CA ALA A 97 1.82 -19.73 5.26
C ALA A 97 2.44 -18.34 5.06
N TYR A 98 1.65 -17.34 4.68
CA TYR A 98 2.13 -15.97 4.47
C TYR A 98 2.50 -15.25 5.78
N VAL A 99 1.64 -15.33 6.81
CA VAL A 99 1.92 -14.67 8.09
C VAL A 99 3.10 -15.32 8.82
N LYS A 100 3.27 -16.64 8.69
CA LYS A 100 4.44 -17.36 9.23
C LYS A 100 5.71 -17.00 8.48
N SER A 101 5.68 -16.95 7.14
CA SER A 101 6.83 -16.49 6.34
C SER A 101 7.24 -15.06 6.73
N LEU A 102 6.29 -14.14 6.87
CA LEU A 102 6.57 -12.78 7.34
C LEU A 102 7.23 -12.78 8.72
N ALA A 103 6.70 -13.57 9.66
CA ALA A 103 7.26 -13.65 11.01
C ALA A 103 8.70 -14.20 11.00
N GLU A 104 8.96 -15.25 10.22
CA GLU A 104 10.30 -15.85 10.07
C GLU A 104 11.30 -14.88 9.41
N ASP A 105 10.87 -14.12 8.38
CA ASP A 105 11.72 -13.15 7.71
C ASP A 105 12.13 -12.01 8.63
N VAL A 106 11.22 -11.55 9.49
CA VAL A 106 11.54 -10.52 10.50
C VAL A 106 12.43 -11.07 11.60
N LEU A 107 12.12 -12.25 12.16
CA LEU A 107 12.90 -12.86 13.23
C LEU A 107 14.33 -13.22 12.81
N SER A 108 14.52 -13.57 11.55
CA SER A 108 15.84 -13.89 10.99
C SER A 108 16.62 -12.65 10.52
N GLY A 109 16.02 -11.46 10.57
CA GLY A 109 16.62 -10.23 10.06
C GLY A 109 16.68 -10.13 8.52
N ARG A 110 16.02 -11.04 7.79
CA ARG A 110 15.90 -10.92 6.32
C ARG A 110 15.01 -9.76 5.91
N LEU A 111 14.01 -9.43 6.72
CA LEU A 111 13.21 -8.22 6.59
C LEU A 111 13.39 -7.38 7.85
N ASP A 112 14.14 -6.32 7.74
CA ASP A 112 14.34 -5.31 8.79
C ASP A 112 13.66 -4.00 8.35
N PHE A 113 12.59 -3.62 9.03
CA PHE A 113 11.83 -2.41 8.73
C PHE A 113 12.58 -1.13 9.06
N GLU A 114 13.59 -1.18 9.94
CA GLU A 114 14.42 -0.02 10.29
C GLU A 114 15.59 0.18 9.31
N ALA A 115 15.92 -0.87 8.56
CA ALA A 115 17.04 -0.91 7.62
C ALA A 115 16.60 -1.15 6.17
N LEU A 116 15.36 -0.82 5.80
CA LEU A 116 14.93 -0.93 4.41
C LEU A 116 15.80 -0.05 3.50
N PRO A 117 16.20 -0.55 2.30
CA PRO A 117 16.98 0.22 1.34
C PRO A 117 16.36 1.58 1.05
N ARG A 118 17.20 2.60 0.84
CA ARG A 118 16.72 3.94 0.47
C ARG A 118 16.18 3.99 -0.95
N ASP A 119 16.75 3.21 -1.85
CA ASP A 119 16.23 3.05 -3.21
C ASP A 119 14.88 2.32 -3.17
N ASP A 120 13.92 2.84 -3.91
CA ASP A 120 12.54 2.34 -3.89
C ASP A 120 12.42 0.94 -4.51
N GLU A 121 13.15 0.67 -5.60
CA GLU A 121 13.11 -0.64 -6.26
C GLU A 121 13.83 -1.70 -5.42
N GLU A 122 14.95 -1.35 -4.78
CA GLU A 122 15.62 -2.25 -3.84
C GLU A 122 14.73 -2.57 -2.64
N ALA A 123 14.03 -1.58 -2.09
CA ALA A 123 13.09 -1.79 -0.98
C ALA A 123 11.92 -2.68 -1.39
N ILE A 124 11.36 -2.46 -2.59
CA ILE A 124 10.31 -3.32 -3.16
C ILE A 124 10.85 -4.74 -3.34
N ALA A 125 12.07 -4.91 -3.86
CA ALA A 125 12.69 -6.21 -4.04
C ALA A 125 12.83 -6.96 -2.70
N VAL A 126 13.33 -6.31 -1.65
CA VAL A 126 13.43 -6.89 -0.30
C VAL A 126 12.05 -7.34 0.20
N MET A 127 11.04 -6.49 0.12
CA MET A 127 9.70 -6.81 0.61
C MET A 127 9.02 -7.94 -0.17
N THR A 128 9.24 -8.02 -1.48
CA THR A 128 8.62 -9.05 -2.32
C THR A 128 9.23 -10.45 -2.15
N HIS A 129 10.36 -10.59 -1.45
CA HIS A 129 10.85 -11.90 -1.00
C HIS A 129 9.93 -12.57 0.02
N VAL A 130 9.17 -11.79 0.79
CA VAL A 130 8.20 -12.30 1.75
C VAL A 130 7.05 -12.96 1.01
N LYS A 131 6.77 -14.22 1.34
CA LYS A 131 5.68 -14.98 0.73
C LYS A 131 4.34 -14.28 0.88
N GLY A 132 3.66 -14.03 -0.23
CA GLY A 132 2.35 -13.36 -0.22
C GLY A 132 2.41 -11.83 -0.29
N ILE A 133 3.60 -11.24 -0.31
CA ILE A 133 3.79 -9.81 -0.57
C ILE A 133 4.18 -9.65 -2.04
N GLY A 134 3.23 -9.19 -2.85
CA GLY A 134 3.51 -8.78 -4.23
C GLY A 134 3.94 -7.32 -4.32
N ARG A 135 4.41 -6.92 -5.51
CA ARG A 135 4.85 -5.54 -5.78
C ARG A 135 3.84 -4.49 -5.32
N TRP A 136 2.57 -4.65 -5.64
CA TRP A 136 1.51 -3.72 -5.22
C TRP A 136 1.43 -3.57 -3.69
N SER A 137 1.52 -4.67 -2.94
CA SER A 137 1.49 -4.63 -1.47
C SER A 137 2.72 -3.92 -0.89
N ALA A 138 3.89 -4.14 -1.48
CA ALA A 138 5.12 -3.45 -1.10
C ALA A 138 5.02 -1.95 -1.42
N GLU A 139 4.58 -1.57 -2.61
CA GLU A 139 4.37 -0.17 -3.01
C GLU A 139 3.39 0.54 -2.07
N VAL A 140 2.26 -0.09 -1.73
CA VAL A 140 1.26 0.47 -0.80
C VAL A 140 1.83 0.64 0.61
N TYR A 141 2.63 -0.33 1.09
CA TYR A 141 3.30 -0.20 2.38
C TYR A 141 4.30 0.97 2.38
N LEU A 142 5.20 1.03 1.40
CA LEU A 142 6.22 2.07 1.29
C LEU A 142 5.60 3.48 1.16
N LEU A 143 4.49 3.60 0.44
CA LEU A 143 3.77 4.88 0.29
C LEU A 143 3.10 5.33 1.60
N PHE A 144 2.35 4.44 2.26
CA PHE A 144 1.50 4.83 3.39
C PHE A 144 2.14 4.68 4.77
N ALA A 145 3.10 3.75 4.94
CA ALA A 145 3.79 3.53 6.21
C ALA A 145 5.16 4.23 6.25
N GLU A 146 5.95 4.13 5.18
CA GLU A 146 7.26 4.79 5.09
C GLU A 146 7.16 6.26 4.64
N GLY A 147 6.11 6.61 3.89
CA GLY A 147 5.92 7.96 3.36
C GLY A 147 6.84 8.28 2.18
N ARG A 148 7.19 7.28 1.38
CA ARG A 148 8.04 7.48 0.21
C ARG A 148 7.27 8.19 -0.89
N PRO A 149 7.65 9.43 -1.25
CA PRO A 149 6.80 10.30 -2.05
C PRO A 149 6.71 9.88 -3.53
N ASP A 150 7.69 9.09 -4.01
CA ASP A 150 7.79 8.74 -5.43
C ASP A 150 7.37 7.29 -5.72
N ILE A 151 6.91 6.55 -4.71
CA ILE A 151 6.33 5.22 -4.91
C ILE A 151 5.00 5.34 -5.66
N PHE A 152 4.89 4.56 -6.75
CA PHE A 152 3.73 4.65 -7.65
C PHE A 152 3.17 3.27 -7.99
N PRO A 153 2.08 2.84 -7.36
CA PRO A 153 1.45 1.54 -7.59
C PRO A 153 0.68 1.50 -8.91
N ALA A 154 1.41 1.58 -10.02
CA ALA A 154 0.87 1.58 -11.38
C ALA A 154 0.13 0.28 -11.75
N GLY A 155 0.39 -0.82 -11.04
CA GLY A 155 -0.35 -2.08 -11.16
C GLY A 155 -1.76 -2.03 -10.55
N ASP A 156 -2.08 -0.98 -9.76
CA ASP A 156 -3.41 -0.80 -9.18
C ASP A 156 -4.45 -0.43 -10.25
N LEU A 157 -5.51 -1.25 -10.35
CA LEU A 157 -6.55 -1.05 -11.35
C LEU A 157 -7.28 0.30 -11.18
N ALA A 158 -7.53 0.73 -9.94
CA ALA A 158 -8.18 2.00 -9.69
C ALA A 158 -7.27 3.16 -10.10
N VAL A 159 -5.96 3.08 -9.83
CA VAL A 159 -4.99 4.08 -10.28
C VAL A 159 -4.98 4.16 -11.81
N GLN A 160 -4.93 3.02 -12.52
CA GLN A 160 -4.99 3.02 -13.99
C GLN A 160 -6.25 3.69 -14.53
N VAL A 161 -7.42 3.31 -14.01
CA VAL A 161 -8.71 3.86 -14.44
C VAL A 161 -8.77 5.36 -14.20
N GLU A 162 -8.39 5.80 -12.99
CA GLU A 162 -8.56 7.21 -12.62
C GLU A 162 -7.50 8.12 -13.27
N ILE A 163 -6.28 7.63 -13.47
CA ILE A 163 -5.29 8.36 -14.28
C ILE A 163 -5.80 8.51 -15.72
N GLY A 164 -6.39 7.47 -16.30
CA GLY A 164 -7.02 7.57 -17.62
C GLY A 164 -8.10 8.65 -17.67
N ARG A 165 -8.97 8.72 -16.66
CA ARG A 165 -10.04 9.71 -16.56
C ARG A 165 -9.53 11.13 -16.32
N ILE A 166 -8.54 11.29 -15.42
CA ILE A 166 -7.93 12.60 -15.13
C ILE A 166 -7.28 13.18 -16.38
N LEU A 167 -6.59 12.34 -17.17
CA LEU A 167 -5.91 12.72 -18.40
C LEU A 167 -6.81 12.70 -19.65
N ASP A 168 -8.10 12.43 -19.49
CA ASP A 168 -9.09 12.33 -20.59
C ASP A 168 -8.61 11.38 -21.71
N LEU A 169 -8.08 10.22 -21.35
CA LEU A 169 -7.65 9.18 -22.30
C LEU A 169 -8.86 8.40 -22.81
N PRO A 170 -8.89 8.01 -24.11
CA PRO A 170 -10.02 7.30 -24.70
C PRO A 170 -10.28 5.93 -24.07
N ASP A 171 -9.22 5.28 -23.57
CA ASP A 171 -9.24 3.97 -22.95
C ASP A 171 -8.44 3.94 -21.66
N ARG A 172 -8.73 2.94 -20.81
CA ARG A 172 -7.91 2.68 -19.62
C ARG A 172 -6.47 2.35 -20.02
N PRO A 173 -5.48 3.12 -19.58
CA PRO A 173 -4.08 2.84 -19.89
C PRO A 173 -3.62 1.54 -19.20
N THR A 174 -2.71 0.82 -19.82
CA THR A 174 -2.02 -0.33 -19.22
C THR A 174 -1.07 0.11 -18.12
N GLU A 175 -0.65 -0.79 -17.23
CA GLU A 175 0.36 -0.52 -16.21
C GLU A 175 1.61 0.13 -16.81
N ARG A 176 2.14 -0.43 -17.90
CA ARG A 176 3.31 0.13 -18.59
C ARG A 176 3.05 1.56 -19.03
N ARG A 177 1.91 1.82 -19.64
CA ARG A 177 1.56 3.16 -20.13
C ARG A 177 1.42 4.16 -18.99
N VAL A 178 0.82 3.76 -17.86
CA VAL A 178 0.70 4.62 -16.67
C VAL A 178 2.07 4.94 -16.09
N ARG A 179 3.01 3.98 -16.04
CA ARG A 179 4.40 4.25 -15.62
C ARG A 179 5.11 5.25 -16.53
N GLU A 180 4.96 5.10 -17.86
CA GLU A 180 5.51 6.05 -18.83
C GLU A 180 4.93 7.46 -18.66
N LEU A 181 3.61 7.58 -18.49
CA LEU A 181 2.93 8.86 -18.25
C LEU A 181 3.36 9.52 -16.94
N ALA A 182 3.69 8.72 -15.92
CA ALA A 182 4.06 9.21 -14.61
C ALA A 182 5.54 9.64 -14.49
N GLU A 183 6.39 9.38 -15.46
CA GLU A 183 7.82 9.76 -15.38
C GLU A 183 8.04 11.28 -15.16
N PRO A 184 7.32 12.19 -15.86
CA PRO A 184 7.45 13.62 -15.61
C PRO A 184 6.96 14.07 -14.23
N TRP A 185 6.22 13.24 -13.51
CA TRP A 185 5.62 13.57 -12.20
C TRP A 185 6.59 13.33 -11.04
N ARG A 186 7.79 12.79 -11.29
CA ARG A 186 8.81 12.65 -10.25
C ARG A 186 9.17 13.99 -9.62
N PRO A 187 9.38 14.05 -8.32
CA PRO A 187 9.35 12.99 -7.31
C PRO A 187 7.97 12.87 -6.59
N HIS A 188 6.87 13.21 -7.25
CA HIS A 188 5.52 13.34 -6.66
C HIS A 188 4.54 12.25 -7.09
N ARG A 189 5.04 11.15 -7.66
CA ARG A 189 4.19 10.08 -8.22
C ARG A 189 3.28 9.43 -7.17
N GLY A 190 3.73 9.32 -5.92
CA GLY A 190 2.92 8.82 -4.81
C GLY A 190 1.68 9.69 -4.54
N ALA A 191 1.85 11.00 -4.61
CA ALA A 191 0.72 11.93 -4.48
C ALA A 191 -0.26 11.79 -5.66
N ALA A 192 0.22 11.51 -6.89
CA ALA A 192 -0.65 11.21 -8.03
C ALA A 192 -1.50 9.97 -7.81
N ALA A 193 -0.92 8.90 -7.24
CA ALA A 193 -1.67 7.69 -6.89
C ALA A 193 -2.73 7.95 -5.80
N ILE A 194 -2.37 8.69 -4.73
CA ILE A 194 -3.30 9.06 -3.67
C ILE A 194 -4.44 9.92 -4.23
N PHE A 195 -4.13 10.86 -5.12
CA PHE A 195 -5.12 11.69 -5.78
C PHE A 195 -6.04 10.88 -6.71
N ALA A 196 -5.51 9.90 -7.44
CA ALA A 196 -6.31 8.99 -8.27
C ALA A 196 -7.31 8.19 -7.41
N TRP A 197 -6.91 7.66 -6.27
CA TRP A 197 -7.85 6.99 -5.35
C TRP A 197 -8.89 7.95 -4.76
N HIS A 198 -8.53 9.21 -4.48
CA HIS A 198 -9.47 10.23 -4.05
C HIS A 198 -10.49 10.55 -5.14
N HIS A 199 -10.02 10.76 -6.38
CA HIS A 199 -10.88 11.01 -7.56
C HIS A 199 -11.93 9.92 -7.73
N ARG A 200 -11.56 8.64 -7.58
CA ARG A 200 -12.48 7.51 -7.62
C ARG A 200 -13.59 7.56 -6.57
N HIS A 201 -13.31 8.11 -5.39
CA HIS A 201 -14.30 8.18 -4.30
C HIS A 201 -15.25 9.35 -4.44
N VAL A 202 -14.81 10.45 -5.07
CA VAL A 202 -15.58 11.69 -5.18
C VAL A 202 -16.36 11.76 -6.49
N VAL A 203 -15.80 11.25 -7.58
CA VAL A 203 -16.45 11.23 -8.90
C VAL A 203 -17.17 9.90 -9.08
N PRO A 204 -18.54 9.91 -9.17
CA PRO A 204 -19.30 8.68 -9.44
C PRO A 204 -18.91 8.02 -10.77
N VAL A 205 -19.01 6.68 -10.81
CA VAL A 205 -18.79 5.90 -12.03
C VAL A 205 -19.98 6.03 -12.98
#